data_4341333b9d51d43676260defc330ba86
#
_entry.id   4341333b9d51d43676260defc330ba86
#
_cell.length_a   1.000
_cell.length_b   1.000
_cell.length_c   1.000
_cell.angle_alpha   90.00
_cell.angle_beta   90.00
_cell.angle_gamma   90.00
#
_symmetry.space_group_name_H-M   'P 1'
#
loop_
_entity.id
_entity.type
_entity.pdbx_description
1 polymer ?
#
loop_
_entity_poly.entity_id
_entity_poly.type
_entity_poly.pdbx_seq_one_letter_code
_entity_poly.pdbx_strand_id
1 'polypeptide(L)'
;WDRSIDYISAVNVTDRYTQVGFKQPEGTQMVSFRVMDPKTLARTQAKVCVKDESGAVVLEGTTKDEGFDSNDHLLQYLKQGSNYTVEVHVGERRWSDGFQVGDQPRLISWNVPSEQPQPKPMPNPIPEGGDSNAAIQGLEKYLAMDPGTRGAIDQQAFATLPLSKEQAIAAERLLVVDFQRRQRQSRIDEFESRQLVIGELKMPFAYKVYGDMPEGGRSLYISMHGGGGAPKQVNDSQWENQKRLYRPEEGVYVAPRAPTDTWDLWHQSHIDAFFDRLIQDFVLFENVNPDRVYLMGYSAGGDGVYQVAPRMADRFAAASMMAGHPNETSPLGLRNLPFTLHMGANDGAYNRNKIAAEWKTKLAELREADPDGYNHYVKIHEGKGHWMDRQDAEAIQWMHQNTRNRFPKKIVWKQDDVVEPRFYWLSTDPLFLRDRPLVVAKAVGNEVVIEQAELTQLNILLKDDLLDMNAPVTVRIGDREIVKTKVPRTIAVMDETLSERGDPKGVFWGNLPIEIPETKK
;
A
#
# COMPACT_ATOMS: atom_id res chain seq x y z
N TRP A 1 12.19 -8.23 -2.83
CA TRP A 1 12.22 -9.02 -1.61
C TRP A 1 11.20 -8.47 -0.64
N ASP A 2 10.16 -9.22 -0.41
CA ASP A 2 9.25 -8.95 0.67
C ASP A 2 9.68 -9.85 1.83
N ARG A 3 10.29 -9.27 2.86
CA ARG A 3 10.58 -9.95 4.11
C ARG A 3 9.47 -9.65 5.10
N SER A 4 8.32 -10.29 4.94
CA SER A 4 7.36 -10.29 6.03
C SER A 4 7.89 -11.20 7.14
N ILE A 5 8.22 -10.63 8.29
CA ILE A 5 8.36 -11.39 9.52
C ILE A 5 6.94 -11.64 10.00
N ASP A 6 6.33 -12.67 9.48
CA ASP A 6 5.06 -13.14 10.00
C ASP A 6 5.33 -14.08 11.18
N TYR A 7 5.64 -13.44 12.31
CA TYR A 7 5.88 -14.11 13.58
C TYR A 7 4.76 -15.09 13.96
N ILE A 8 3.53 -14.83 13.55
CA ILE A 8 2.38 -15.58 14.03
C ILE A 8 1.90 -16.63 13.05
N SER A 9 2.03 -16.47 11.75
CA SER A 9 1.85 -17.62 10.87
C SER A 9 2.95 -18.65 11.09
N ALA A 10 4.17 -18.21 11.42
CA ALA A 10 5.23 -19.13 11.84
C ALA A 10 4.91 -19.79 13.19
N VAL A 11 4.36 -19.08 14.19
CA VAL A 11 3.92 -19.66 15.48
C VAL A 11 2.74 -20.62 15.29
N ASN A 12 1.75 -20.29 14.48
CA ASN A 12 0.63 -21.20 14.16
C ASN A 12 1.09 -22.48 13.46
N VAL A 13 2.09 -22.39 12.59
CA VAL A 13 2.73 -23.54 11.97
C VAL A 13 3.53 -24.32 13.01
N THR A 14 4.28 -23.65 13.91
CA THR A 14 5.01 -24.30 15.01
C THR A 14 4.07 -25.03 15.95
N ASP A 15 2.93 -24.45 16.32
CA ASP A 15 1.93 -25.09 17.19
C ASP A 15 1.33 -26.33 16.52
N ARG A 16 1.05 -26.31 15.24
CA ARG A 16 0.59 -27.48 14.50
C ARG A 16 1.64 -28.60 14.46
N TYR A 17 2.90 -28.27 14.17
CA TYR A 17 3.99 -29.26 14.19
C TYR A 17 4.26 -29.79 15.59
N THR A 18 4.13 -28.96 16.64
CA THR A 18 4.24 -29.39 18.03
C THR A 18 3.08 -30.32 18.41
N GLN A 19 1.86 -30.08 17.95
CA GLN A 19 0.71 -30.96 18.13
C GLN A 19 0.86 -32.31 17.41
N VAL A 20 1.67 -32.40 16.36
CA VAL A 20 1.98 -33.63 15.62
C VAL A 20 3.23 -34.33 16.17
N GLY A 21 3.84 -33.84 17.26
CA GLY A 21 4.97 -34.48 17.91
C GLY A 21 6.35 -34.11 17.38
N PHE A 22 6.45 -33.10 16.50
CA PHE A 22 7.74 -32.56 16.08
C PHE A 22 8.30 -31.64 17.16
N LYS A 23 9.43 -32.00 17.76
CA LYS A 23 10.17 -31.14 18.68
C LYS A 23 11.12 -30.25 17.89
N GLN A 24 11.05 -28.95 18.16
CA GLN A 24 12.06 -28.01 17.66
C GLN A 24 13.45 -28.44 18.17
N PRO A 25 14.44 -28.64 17.29
CA PRO A 25 15.81 -28.94 17.70
C PRO A 25 16.40 -27.81 18.54
N GLU A 26 17.12 -28.15 19.60
CA GLU A 26 17.75 -27.14 20.48
C GLU A 26 18.71 -26.23 19.70
N GLY A 27 18.66 -24.92 19.95
CA GLY A 27 19.49 -23.92 19.28
C GLY A 27 19.09 -23.64 17.82
N THR A 28 17.93 -24.09 17.38
CA THR A 28 17.39 -23.78 16.05
C THR A 28 16.14 -22.93 16.12
N GLN A 29 15.78 -22.31 14.98
CA GLN A 29 14.52 -21.59 14.83
C GLN A 29 13.88 -21.97 13.50
N MET A 30 12.55 -21.98 13.48
CA MET A 30 11.79 -22.30 12.27
C MET A 30 11.83 -21.14 11.30
N VAL A 31 12.16 -21.43 10.04
CA VAL A 31 12.08 -20.50 8.93
C VAL A 31 11.21 -21.11 7.84
N SER A 32 10.24 -20.36 7.37
CA SER A 32 9.36 -20.74 6.27
C SER A 32 9.56 -19.84 5.06
N PHE A 33 9.31 -20.39 3.87
CA PHE A 33 9.54 -19.72 2.59
C PHE A 33 8.28 -19.81 1.73
N ARG A 34 7.89 -18.69 1.13
CA ARG A 34 6.82 -18.65 0.11
C ARG A 34 7.21 -17.77 -1.06
N VAL A 35 6.63 -18.02 -2.22
CA VAL A 35 6.81 -17.19 -3.41
C VAL A 35 5.43 -16.83 -3.96
N MET A 36 5.22 -15.56 -4.29
CA MET A 36 3.94 -15.03 -4.75
C MET A 36 4.11 -14.20 -6.02
N ASP A 37 3.10 -14.19 -6.86
CA ASP A 37 2.97 -13.24 -7.95
C ASP A 37 2.37 -11.93 -7.41
N PRO A 38 3.05 -10.78 -7.54
CA PRO A 38 2.58 -9.54 -6.95
C PRO A 38 1.34 -8.94 -7.65
N LYS A 39 1.05 -9.36 -8.90
CA LYS A 39 -0.12 -8.87 -9.63
C LYS A 39 -1.38 -9.67 -9.31
N THR A 40 -1.24 -11.00 -9.24
CA THR A 40 -2.37 -11.90 -9.04
C THR A 40 -2.54 -12.28 -7.56
N LEU A 41 -1.53 -12.00 -6.72
CA LEU A 41 -1.42 -12.44 -5.33
C LEU A 41 -1.52 -13.96 -5.17
N ALA A 42 -1.37 -14.69 -6.28
CA ALA A 42 -1.36 -16.13 -6.30
C ALA A 42 0.01 -16.65 -5.87
N ARG A 43 0.01 -17.75 -5.11
CA ARG A 43 1.25 -18.46 -4.78
C ARG A 43 1.86 -19.05 -6.04
N THR A 44 3.15 -18.80 -6.20
CA THR A 44 3.91 -19.22 -7.38
C THR A 44 4.76 -20.42 -7.00
N GLN A 45 4.69 -21.48 -7.81
CA GLN A 45 5.59 -22.60 -7.67
C GLN A 45 7.02 -22.16 -7.99
N ALA A 46 7.91 -22.33 -7.02
CA ALA A 46 9.30 -21.93 -7.12
C ALA A 46 10.22 -22.94 -6.45
N LYS A 47 11.37 -23.20 -7.05
CA LYS A 47 12.42 -23.98 -6.40
C LYS A 47 13.20 -23.08 -5.45
N VAL A 48 13.31 -23.50 -4.19
CA VAL A 48 14.03 -22.78 -3.14
C VAL A 48 15.20 -23.63 -2.67
N CYS A 49 16.39 -23.03 -2.62
CA CYS A 49 17.60 -23.64 -2.12
C CYS A 49 18.22 -22.72 -1.05
N VAL A 50 18.44 -23.25 0.15
CA VAL A 50 19.06 -22.50 1.27
C VAL A 50 20.44 -23.09 1.55
N LYS A 51 21.44 -22.24 1.62
CA LYS A 51 22.84 -22.58 1.89
C LYS A 51 23.32 -21.93 3.17
N ASP A 52 24.13 -22.64 3.94
CA ASP A 52 24.84 -22.06 5.08
C ASP A 52 26.05 -21.25 4.67
N GLU A 53 26.78 -20.69 5.64
CA GLU A 53 27.98 -19.85 5.43
C GLU A 53 29.12 -20.60 4.73
N SER A 54 29.13 -21.94 4.76
CA SER A 54 30.11 -22.76 4.03
C SER A 54 29.70 -23.01 2.58
N GLY A 55 28.48 -22.63 2.18
CA GLY A 55 27.90 -22.93 0.89
C GLY A 55 27.22 -24.31 0.82
N ALA A 56 27.14 -25.04 1.94
CA ALA A 56 26.46 -26.32 1.99
C ALA A 56 24.93 -26.12 1.94
N VAL A 57 24.24 -26.93 1.11
CA VAL A 57 22.77 -26.89 1.01
C VAL A 57 22.14 -27.47 2.27
N VAL A 58 21.37 -26.67 3.00
CA VAL A 58 20.65 -27.06 4.21
C VAL A 58 19.15 -27.30 3.97
N LEU A 59 18.61 -26.75 2.88
CA LEU A 59 17.25 -26.97 2.42
C LEU A 59 17.22 -26.85 0.90
N GLU A 60 16.55 -27.78 0.25
CA GLU A 60 16.16 -27.67 -1.16
C GLU A 60 14.74 -28.24 -1.32
N GLY A 61 13.87 -27.50 -1.96
CA GLY A 61 12.48 -27.91 -2.17
C GLY A 61 11.74 -26.96 -3.09
N THR A 62 10.49 -27.29 -3.36
CA THR A 62 9.60 -26.49 -4.20
C THR A 62 8.45 -25.98 -3.37
N THR A 63 8.16 -24.67 -3.44
CA THR A 63 6.96 -24.08 -2.85
C THR A 63 5.73 -24.54 -3.65
N LYS A 64 4.60 -24.74 -2.98
CA LYS A 64 3.35 -25.19 -3.62
C LYS A 64 3.40 -26.64 -4.17
N ASP A 65 4.17 -27.54 -3.57
CA ASP A 65 4.08 -28.98 -3.90
C ASP A 65 2.84 -29.61 -3.24
N GLU A 66 2.16 -30.50 -3.98
CA GLU A 66 1.06 -31.29 -3.47
C GLU A 66 1.56 -32.18 -2.33
N GLY A 67 1.10 -31.95 -1.11
CA GLY A 67 1.45 -32.75 0.08
C GLY A 67 2.04 -31.95 1.24
N PHE A 68 2.42 -30.72 1.05
CA PHE A 68 2.67 -29.76 2.13
C PHE A 68 1.37 -29.08 2.55
N ASP A 69 1.27 -28.76 3.83
CA ASP A 69 0.05 -28.31 4.49
C ASP A 69 -0.73 -27.26 3.69
N SER A 70 -1.94 -26.97 4.12
CA SER A 70 -2.86 -26.01 3.48
C SER A 70 -2.29 -24.59 3.26
N ASN A 71 -1.04 -24.32 3.64
CA ASN A 71 -0.38 -23.02 3.54
C ASN A 71 0.73 -22.95 2.48
N ASP A 72 1.06 -24.05 1.77
CA ASP A 72 2.06 -24.11 0.67
C ASP A 72 3.43 -23.47 1.00
N HIS A 73 3.87 -23.56 2.25
CA HIS A 73 5.15 -23.04 2.70
C HIS A 73 6.20 -24.15 2.73
N LEU A 74 7.39 -23.85 2.26
CA LEU A 74 8.55 -24.69 2.50
C LEU A 74 9.16 -24.31 3.86
N LEU A 75 9.32 -25.27 4.75
CA LEU A 75 9.72 -25.08 6.15
C LEU A 75 11.05 -25.75 6.48
N GLN A 76 11.88 -25.10 7.29
CA GLN A 76 13.11 -25.67 7.83
C GLN A 76 13.46 -25.11 9.20
N TYR A 77 14.01 -25.95 10.09
CA TYR A 77 14.67 -25.51 11.31
C TYR A 77 16.13 -25.17 11.03
N LEU A 78 16.49 -23.93 11.22
CA LEU A 78 17.83 -23.40 10.96
C LEU A 78 18.48 -22.93 12.28
N LYS A 79 19.81 -22.96 12.35
CA LYS A 79 20.57 -22.62 13.56
C LYS A 79 20.43 -21.13 13.86
N GLN A 80 20.07 -20.80 15.11
CA GLN A 80 19.99 -19.42 15.60
C GLN A 80 21.35 -18.70 15.53
N GLY A 81 21.32 -17.43 15.22
CA GLY A 81 22.51 -16.57 15.12
C GLY A 81 23.34 -16.78 13.87
N SER A 82 23.05 -17.81 13.05
CA SER A 82 23.80 -18.08 11.81
C SER A 82 23.20 -17.36 10.62
N ASN A 83 24.06 -17.05 9.63
CA ASN A 83 23.66 -16.46 8.35
C ASN A 83 23.46 -17.54 7.31
N TYR A 84 22.51 -17.31 6.43
CA TYR A 84 22.17 -18.22 5.33
C TYR A 84 21.97 -17.43 4.05
N THR A 85 22.23 -18.08 2.93
CA THR A 85 21.86 -17.58 1.60
C THR A 85 20.72 -18.41 1.07
N VAL A 86 19.68 -17.75 0.56
CA VAL A 86 18.56 -18.39 -0.10
C VAL A 86 18.58 -18.05 -1.58
N GLU A 87 18.41 -19.06 -2.43
CA GLU A 87 18.24 -18.93 -3.87
C GLU A 87 16.82 -19.37 -4.23
N VAL A 88 16.13 -18.53 -5.01
CA VAL A 88 14.77 -18.82 -5.50
C VAL A 88 14.79 -18.87 -7.01
N HIS A 89 14.19 -19.93 -7.58
CA HIS A 89 14.13 -20.13 -9.02
C HIS A 89 12.66 -20.25 -9.47
N VAL A 90 12.25 -19.43 -10.43
CA VAL A 90 10.94 -19.52 -11.09
C VAL A 90 11.17 -19.56 -12.59
N GLY A 91 10.98 -20.73 -13.20
CA GLY A 91 11.39 -20.97 -14.58
C GLY A 91 12.91 -20.81 -14.73
N GLU A 92 13.34 -19.99 -15.68
CA GLU A 92 14.77 -19.69 -15.92
C GLU A 92 15.32 -18.56 -15.04
N ARG A 93 14.45 -17.89 -14.28
CA ARG A 93 14.82 -16.73 -13.46
C ARG A 93 15.32 -17.17 -12.09
N ARG A 94 16.32 -16.44 -11.58
CA ARG A 94 16.98 -16.73 -10.30
C ARG A 94 17.14 -15.46 -9.48
N TRP A 95 16.92 -15.61 -8.18
CA TRP A 95 17.17 -14.58 -7.18
C TRP A 95 17.97 -15.20 -6.05
N SER A 96 18.82 -14.39 -5.41
CA SER A 96 19.59 -14.83 -4.25
C SER A 96 19.65 -13.72 -3.21
N ASP A 97 19.55 -14.09 -1.93
CA ASP A 97 19.72 -13.15 -0.80
C ASP A 97 20.24 -13.84 0.45
N GLY A 98 20.81 -12.99 1.34
CA GLY A 98 21.27 -13.42 2.66
C GLY A 98 20.27 -13.07 3.75
N PHE A 99 20.18 -13.93 4.77
CA PHE A 99 19.41 -13.63 5.97
C PHE A 99 20.06 -14.25 7.20
N GLN A 100 19.84 -13.62 8.36
CA GLN A 100 20.24 -14.16 9.66
C GLN A 100 19.04 -14.75 10.39
N VAL A 101 19.22 -15.89 11.03
CA VAL A 101 18.20 -16.53 11.86
C VAL A 101 18.22 -15.93 13.25
N GLY A 102 17.14 -15.24 13.63
CA GLY A 102 16.93 -14.65 14.95
C GLY A 102 16.47 -15.68 15.99
N ASP A 103 15.93 -15.17 17.09
CA ASP A 103 15.35 -15.93 18.20
C ASP A 103 13.84 -16.23 18.03
N GLN A 104 13.25 -15.71 16.95
CA GLN A 104 11.84 -15.86 16.63
C GLN A 104 11.63 -16.62 15.32
N PRO A 105 10.52 -17.36 15.13
CA PRO A 105 10.14 -17.94 13.86
C PRO A 105 10.04 -16.86 12.78
N ARG A 106 10.39 -17.22 11.53
CA ARG A 106 10.45 -16.26 10.42
C ARG A 106 9.83 -16.80 9.15
N LEU A 107 8.95 -16.01 8.53
CA LEU A 107 8.50 -16.24 7.16
C LEU A 107 9.30 -15.34 6.20
N ILE A 108 9.88 -15.92 5.17
CA ILE A 108 10.55 -15.22 4.09
C ILE A 108 9.68 -15.33 2.84
N SER A 109 9.16 -14.20 2.38
CA SER A 109 8.32 -14.11 1.19
C SER A 109 9.06 -13.46 0.03
N TRP A 110 8.86 -13.97 -1.19
CA TRP A 110 9.28 -13.32 -2.42
C TRP A 110 8.09 -12.98 -3.28
N ASN A 111 8.04 -11.73 -3.74
CA ASN A 111 7.15 -11.31 -4.80
C ASN A 111 7.89 -11.45 -6.14
N VAL A 112 7.49 -12.41 -6.94
CA VAL A 112 8.11 -12.71 -8.22
C VAL A 112 7.12 -12.43 -9.34
N PRO A 113 7.28 -11.34 -10.11
CA PRO A 113 6.41 -11.06 -11.24
C PRO A 113 6.42 -12.20 -12.25
N SER A 114 5.25 -12.58 -12.76
CA SER A 114 5.09 -13.59 -13.80
C SER A 114 5.80 -13.21 -15.10
N GLU A 115 5.95 -11.91 -15.35
CA GLU A 115 6.73 -11.35 -16.46
C GLU A 115 7.83 -10.44 -15.92
N GLN A 116 9.02 -10.45 -16.55
CA GLN A 116 10.03 -9.43 -16.25
C GLN A 116 9.47 -8.06 -16.65
N PRO A 117 9.40 -7.10 -15.72
CA PRO A 117 9.22 -5.72 -16.14
C PRO A 117 10.44 -5.35 -17.00
N GLN A 118 10.22 -5.08 -18.27
CA GLN A 118 11.22 -4.40 -19.06
C GLN A 118 11.41 -3.03 -18.41
N PRO A 119 12.65 -2.56 -18.17
CA PRO A 119 12.85 -1.19 -17.75
C PRO A 119 12.14 -0.30 -18.76
N LYS A 120 11.23 0.55 -18.28
CA LYS A 120 10.54 1.50 -19.17
C LYS A 120 11.61 2.29 -19.89
N PRO A 121 11.63 2.32 -21.23
CA PRO A 121 12.61 3.10 -21.97
C PRO A 121 12.53 4.55 -21.50
N MET A 122 13.69 5.17 -21.30
CA MET A 122 13.78 6.61 -21.06
C MET A 122 12.91 7.31 -22.12
N PRO A 123 12.05 8.26 -21.74
CA PRO A 123 11.21 8.96 -22.71
C PRO A 123 12.12 9.54 -23.79
N ASN A 124 11.79 9.22 -25.05
CA ASN A 124 12.49 9.79 -26.19
C ASN A 124 12.48 11.33 -26.09
N PRO A 125 13.53 12.01 -26.57
CA PRO A 125 13.52 13.47 -26.62
C PRO A 125 12.24 13.96 -27.28
N ILE A 126 11.56 14.90 -26.64
CA ILE A 126 10.28 15.46 -27.08
C ILE A 126 10.48 16.04 -28.47
N PRO A 127 9.67 15.65 -29.47
CA PRO A 127 9.67 16.37 -30.74
C PRO A 127 9.26 17.83 -30.49
N GLU A 128 10.12 18.78 -30.75
CA GLU A 128 9.74 20.18 -30.75
C GLU A 128 8.72 20.40 -31.90
N GLY A 129 7.47 20.77 -31.55
CA GLY A 129 6.48 21.23 -32.53
C GLY A 129 5.39 20.24 -32.98
N GLY A 130 4.97 19.29 -32.14
CA GLY A 130 3.77 18.49 -32.38
C GLY A 130 2.50 19.35 -32.34
N ASP A 131 1.55 19.12 -33.31
CA ASP A 131 0.22 19.74 -33.27
C ASP A 131 -0.55 19.23 -32.04
N SER A 132 -0.59 20.04 -30.99
CA SER A 132 -1.24 19.70 -29.75
C SER A 132 -2.76 19.47 -29.90
N ASN A 133 -3.39 20.00 -30.94
CA ASN A 133 -4.78 19.70 -31.29
C ASN A 133 -4.94 18.25 -31.77
N ALA A 134 -3.90 17.67 -32.39
CA ALA A 134 -3.93 16.27 -32.82
C ALA A 134 -4.02 15.29 -31.61
N ALA A 135 -3.44 15.64 -30.47
CA ALA A 135 -3.53 14.81 -29.24
C ALA A 135 -4.98 14.71 -28.73
N ILE A 136 -5.67 15.83 -28.59
CA ILE A 136 -7.07 15.86 -28.12
C ILE A 136 -8.01 15.21 -29.13
N GLN A 137 -7.89 15.54 -30.43
CA GLN A 137 -8.68 14.91 -31.46
C GLN A 137 -8.46 13.39 -31.55
N GLY A 138 -7.20 12.95 -31.40
CA GLY A 138 -6.86 11.53 -31.32
C GLY A 138 -7.53 10.84 -30.13
N LEU A 139 -7.48 11.46 -28.94
CA LEU A 139 -8.15 10.96 -27.74
C LEU A 139 -9.67 10.87 -27.93
N GLU A 140 -10.31 11.93 -28.46
CA GLU A 140 -11.75 11.95 -28.70
C GLU A 140 -12.19 10.83 -29.67
N LYS A 141 -11.46 10.65 -30.77
CA LYS A 141 -11.71 9.54 -31.71
C LYS A 141 -11.53 8.18 -31.05
N TYR A 142 -10.48 8.00 -30.26
CA TYR A 142 -10.21 6.77 -29.52
C TYR A 142 -11.33 6.48 -28.53
N LEU A 143 -11.78 7.47 -27.76
CA LEU A 143 -12.84 7.31 -26.76
C LEU A 143 -14.23 7.06 -27.40
N ALA A 144 -14.44 7.49 -28.65
CA ALA A 144 -15.66 7.20 -29.40
C ALA A 144 -15.72 5.75 -29.95
N MET A 145 -14.61 5.02 -29.95
CA MET A 145 -14.59 3.60 -30.35
C MET A 145 -15.24 2.72 -29.27
N ASP A 146 -15.71 1.55 -29.67
CA ASP A 146 -16.16 0.52 -28.70
C ASP A 146 -15.00 0.11 -27.78
N PRO A 147 -15.19 0.14 -26.45
CA PRO A 147 -14.13 -0.20 -25.48
C PRO A 147 -13.50 -1.57 -25.70
N GLY A 148 -14.27 -2.57 -26.17
CA GLY A 148 -13.77 -3.93 -26.44
C GLY A 148 -12.88 -4.04 -27.68
N THR A 149 -12.87 -3.00 -28.55
CA THR A 149 -12.07 -2.98 -29.78
C THR A 149 -10.89 -2.01 -29.73
N ARG A 150 -10.78 -1.21 -28.66
CA ARG A 150 -9.67 -0.27 -28.47
C ARG A 150 -8.37 -1.02 -28.16
N GLY A 151 -7.28 -0.66 -28.84
CA GLY A 151 -5.94 -1.05 -28.39
C GLY A 151 -5.53 -0.29 -27.12
N ALA A 152 -4.40 -0.64 -26.53
CA ALA A 152 -3.87 0.08 -25.38
C ALA A 152 -3.58 1.55 -25.73
N ILE A 153 -3.92 2.48 -24.86
CA ILE A 153 -3.84 3.92 -25.13
C ILE A 153 -2.39 4.40 -25.25
N ASP A 154 -1.48 3.82 -24.49
CA ASP A 154 -0.04 4.10 -24.52
C ASP A 154 0.62 3.74 -25.86
N GLN A 155 -0.01 2.86 -26.65
CA GLN A 155 0.43 2.48 -28.00
C GLN A 155 -0.12 3.42 -29.09
N GLN A 156 -0.97 4.38 -28.74
CA GLN A 156 -1.54 5.30 -29.69
C GLN A 156 -0.60 6.50 -29.93
N ALA A 157 -0.37 6.86 -31.18
CA ALA A 157 0.55 7.95 -31.53
C ALA A 157 0.20 9.31 -30.88
N PHE A 158 -1.09 9.56 -30.61
CA PHE A 158 -1.54 10.78 -29.95
C PHE A 158 -1.21 10.82 -28.45
N ALA A 159 -1.00 9.66 -27.81
CA ALA A 159 -0.91 9.56 -26.35
C ALA A 159 0.39 10.15 -25.79
N THR A 160 1.45 10.21 -26.59
CA THR A 160 2.76 10.75 -26.20
C THR A 160 2.99 12.20 -26.67
N LEU A 161 2.05 12.77 -27.41
CA LEU A 161 2.16 14.16 -27.85
C LEU A 161 2.09 15.13 -26.67
N PRO A 162 2.93 16.19 -26.64
CA PRO A 162 2.91 17.19 -25.58
C PRO A 162 1.62 17.98 -25.56
N LEU A 163 1.08 18.23 -24.37
CA LEU A 163 -0.14 19.01 -24.14
C LEU A 163 0.16 20.37 -23.51
N SER A 164 -0.63 21.39 -23.87
CA SER A 164 -0.75 22.60 -23.03
C SER A 164 -1.44 22.26 -21.71
N LYS A 165 -1.40 23.18 -20.75
CA LYS A 165 -2.09 23.00 -19.47
C LYS A 165 -3.61 22.83 -19.66
N GLU A 166 -4.22 23.64 -20.52
CA GLU A 166 -5.65 23.62 -20.83
C GLU A 166 -6.05 22.29 -21.49
N GLN A 167 -5.23 21.80 -22.42
CA GLN A 167 -5.43 20.51 -23.07
C GLN A 167 -5.26 19.34 -22.09
N ALA A 168 -4.32 19.43 -21.15
CA ALA A 168 -4.13 18.43 -20.12
C ALA A 168 -5.37 18.34 -19.20
N ILE A 169 -5.95 19.48 -18.81
CA ILE A 169 -7.21 19.52 -18.05
C ILE A 169 -8.35 18.87 -18.84
N ALA A 170 -8.46 19.16 -20.13
CA ALA A 170 -9.49 18.58 -21.00
C ALA A 170 -9.29 17.06 -21.17
N ALA A 171 -8.05 16.62 -21.42
CA ALA A 171 -7.71 15.20 -21.57
C ALA A 171 -7.98 14.39 -20.28
N GLU A 172 -7.55 14.89 -19.13
CA GLU A 172 -7.81 14.26 -17.84
C GLU A 172 -9.33 14.09 -17.61
N ARG A 173 -10.11 15.12 -17.88
CA ARG A 173 -11.58 15.05 -17.74
C ARG A 173 -12.18 13.97 -18.63
N LEU A 174 -11.78 13.89 -19.90
CA LEU A 174 -12.25 12.88 -20.84
C LEU A 174 -11.88 11.46 -20.39
N LEU A 175 -10.64 11.26 -19.96
CA LEU A 175 -10.16 9.97 -19.44
C LEU A 175 -10.92 9.54 -18.19
N VAL A 176 -11.09 10.44 -17.23
CA VAL A 176 -11.80 10.15 -15.96
C VAL A 176 -13.26 9.76 -16.24
N VAL A 177 -13.96 10.49 -17.12
CA VAL A 177 -15.36 10.18 -17.47
C VAL A 177 -15.46 8.80 -18.14
N ASP A 178 -14.59 8.50 -19.12
CA ASP A 178 -14.59 7.19 -19.78
C ASP A 178 -14.23 6.06 -18.80
N PHE A 179 -13.19 6.26 -17.98
CA PHE A 179 -12.77 5.30 -16.94
C PHE A 179 -13.92 4.99 -16.00
N GLN A 180 -14.56 6.00 -15.42
CA GLN A 180 -15.67 5.82 -14.48
C GLN A 180 -16.87 5.12 -15.14
N ARG A 181 -17.19 5.45 -16.40
CA ARG A 181 -18.25 4.79 -17.17
C ARG A 181 -17.97 3.30 -17.32
N ARG A 182 -16.76 2.92 -17.76
CA ARG A 182 -16.35 1.52 -17.94
C ARG A 182 -16.34 0.76 -16.60
N GLN A 183 -15.79 1.38 -15.56
CA GLN A 183 -15.73 0.75 -14.23
C GLN A 183 -17.13 0.54 -13.64
N ARG A 184 -18.06 1.50 -13.78
CA ARG A 184 -19.44 1.30 -13.34
C ARG A 184 -20.09 0.08 -14.02
N GLN A 185 -19.91 -0.05 -15.32
CA GLN A 185 -20.49 -1.17 -16.05
C GLN A 185 -19.90 -2.53 -15.64
N SER A 186 -18.62 -2.60 -15.35
CA SER A 186 -17.93 -3.85 -15.01
C SER A 186 -18.07 -4.26 -13.53
N ARG A 187 -18.40 -3.32 -12.62
CA ARG A 187 -18.38 -3.55 -11.17
C ARG A 187 -19.73 -3.46 -10.48
N ILE A 188 -20.82 -3.20 -11.21
CA ILE A 188 -22.14 -3.05 -10.60
C ILE A 188 -22.56 -4.31 -9.82
N ASP A 189 -22.37 -5.49 -10.41
CA ASP A 189 -22.76 -6.77 -9.78
C ASP A 189 -21.94 -7.04 -8.51
N GLU A 190 -20.64 -6.68 -8.52
CA GLU A 190 -19.75 -6.78 -7.36
C GLU A 190 -20.23 -5.87 -6.23
N PHE A 191 -20.57 -4.63 -6.54
CA PHE A 191 -21.04 -3.66 -5.56
C PHE A 191 -22.42 -4.04 -4.99
N GLU A 192 -23.36 -4.47 -5.84
CA GLU A 192 -24.69 -4.91 -5.43
C GLU A 192 -24.65 -6.18 -4.59
N SER A 193 -23.78 -7.13 -4.92
CA SER A 193 -23.56 -8.34 -4.12
C SER A 193 -22.83 -8.07 -2.79
N ARG A 194 -22.27 -6.86 -2.62
CA ARG A 194 -21.46 -6.46 -1.46
C ARG A 194 -20.31 -7.40 -1.15
N GLN A 195 -19.63 -7.87 -2.19
CA GLN A 195 -18.53 -8.80 -2.07
C GLN A 195 -17.50 -8.53 -3.16
N LEU A 196 -16.32 -8.04 -2.76
CA LEU A 196 -15.16 -7.93 -3.66
C LEU A 196 -14.50 -9.30 -3.83
N VAL A 197 -14.00 -9.57 -5.05
CA VAL A 197 -13.28 -10.80 -5.36
C VAL A 197 -11.98 -10.44 -6.08
N ILE A 198 -10.83 -10.83 -5.52
CA ILE A 198 -9.50 -10.68 -6.12
C ILE A 198 -8.81 -12.04 -6.07
N GLY A 199 -8.59 -12.65 -7.24
CA GLY A 199 -8.13 -14.02 -7.30
C GLY A 199 -9.12 -14.98 -6.62
N GLU A 200 -8.64 -15.77 -5.68
CA GLU A 200 -9.47 -16.69 -4.89
C GLU A 200 -10.02 -16.05 -3.61
N LEU A 201 -9.54 -14.87 -3.26
CA LEU A 201 -9.92 -14.18 -2.04
C LEU A 201 -11.22 -13.40 -2.20
N LYS A 202 -12.03 -13.40 -1.15
CA LYS A 202 -13.32 -12.72 -1.09
C LYS A 202 -13.35 -11.79 0.12
N MET A 203 -13.75 -10.55 -0.09
CA MET A 203 -13.96 -9.57 0.96
C MET A 203 -15.41 -9.08 0.93
N PRO A 204 -16.32 -9.74 1.68
CA PRO A 204 -17.66 -9.22 1.88
C PRO A 204 -17.58 -7.88 2.63
N PHE A 205 -18.53 -6.98 2.35
CA PHE A 205 -18.63 -5.72 3.09
C PHE A 205 -20.09 -5.37 3.40
N ALA A 206 -20.29 -4.66 4.48
CA ALA A 206 -21.57 -4.07 4.82
C ALA A 206 -21.38 -2.58 5.02
N TYR A 207 -22.32 -1.77 4.54
CA TYR A 207 -22.23 -0.34 4.73
C TYR A 207 -23.57 0.30 5.09
N LYS A 208 -23.48 1.50 5.63
CA LYS A 208 -24.61 2.36 5.93
C LYS A 208 -24.25 3.82 5.60
N VAL A 209 -25.19 4.50 4.98
CA VAL A 209 -25.07 5.93 4.67
C VAL A 209 -25.72 6.74 5.79
N TYR A 210 -25.04 7.80 6.23
CA TYR A 210 -25.49 8.72 7.25
C TYR A 210 -25.52 10.15 6.71
N GLY A 211 -26.42 10.95 7.23
CA GLY A 211 -26.55 12.36 6.92
C GLY A 211 -26.83 12.68 5.44
N ASP A 212 -26.92 13.97 5.16
CA ASP A 212 -27.09 14.47 3.80
C ASP A 212 -25.75 14.45 3.05
N MET A 213 -25.81 14.41 1.73
CA MET A 213 -24.60 14.44 0.90
C MET A 213 -24.03 15.86 0.83
N PRO A 214 -22.79 16.10 1.30
CA PRO A 214 -22.16 17.40 1.17
C PRO A 214 -21.90 17.79 -0.28
N GLU A 215 -21.74 19.09 -0.53
CA GLU A 215 -21.17 19.56 -1.79
C GLU A 215 -19.77 18.95 -1.98
N GLY A 216 -19.54 18.34 -3.13
CA GLY A 216 -18.26 17.69 -3.46
C GLY A 216 -18.16 16.21 -3.06
N GLY A 217 -19.24 15.60 -2.53
CA GLY A 217 -19.35 14.16 -2.27
C GLY A 217 -19.22 13.77 -0.80
N ARG A 218 -19.59 12.53 -0.51
CA ARG A 218 -19.65 11.95 0.84
C ARG A 218 -18.27 11.60 1.38
N SER A 219 -18.14 11.58 2.69
CA SER A 219 -17.02 10.93 3.39
C SER A 219 -17.16 9.41 3.33
N LEU A 220 -16.04 8.68 3.38
CA LEU A 220 -15.97 7.22 3.51
C LEU A 220 -15.17 6.84 4.76
N TYR A 221 -15.76 6.04 5.64
CA TYR A 221 -15.12 5.50 6.83
C TYR A 221 -14.98 3.99 6.68
N ILE A 222 -13.76 3.52 6.40
CA ILE A 222 -13.43 2.08 6.31
C ILE A 222 -13.08 1.61 7.70
N SER A 223 -13.88 0.71 8.27
CA SER A 223 -13.79 0.29 9.67
C SER A 223 -13.50 -1.20 9.77
N MET A 224 -12.26 -1.53 10.11
CA MET A 224 -11.75 -2.89 10.20
C MET A 224 -12.16 -3.56 11.51
N HIS A 225 -12.68 -4.80 11.42
CA HIS A 225 -13.10 -5.56 12.60
C HIS A 225 -11.93 -6.18 13.35
N GLY A 226 -12.14 -6.46 14.63
CA GLY A 226 -11.22 -7.23 15.48
C GLY A 226 -11.25 -8.73 15.18
N GLY A 227 -10.54 -9.52 15.99
CA GLY A 227 -10.42 -10.97 15.87
C GLY A 227 -9.00 -11.38 15.46
N GLY A 228 -8.89 -12.13 14.36
CA GLY A 228 -7.61 -12.65 13.87
C GLY A 228 -7.15 -13.92 14.62
N GLY A 229 -6.49 -14.86 13.92
CA GLY A 229 -5.98 -16.10 14.51
C GLY A 229 -7.02 -16.94 15.26
N ALA A 230 -8.30 -16.78 14.91
CA ALA A 230 -9.44 -17.38 15.60
C ALA A 230 -10.35 -18.13 14.61
N PRO A 231 -11.19 -19.06 15.07
CA PRO A 231 -12.17 -19.71 14.20
C PRO A 231 -13.04 -18.70 13.44
N LYS A 232 -13.44 -19.06 12.22
CA LYS A 232 -14.27 -18.20 11.34
C LYS A 232 -15.47 -17.59 12.05
N GLN A 233 -16.17 -18.36 12.90
CA GLN A 233 -17.36 -17.88 13.63
C GLN A 233 -17.03 -16.71 14.58
N VAL A 234 -15.84 -16.70 15.17
CA VAL A 234 -15.36 -15.60 16.02
C VAL A 234 -15.13 -14.34 15.19
N ASN A 235 -14.42 -14.48 14.07
CA ASN A 235 -14.17 -13.36 13.15
C ASN A 235 -15.46 -12.83 12.55
N ASP A 236 -16.40 -13.69 12.18
CA ASP A 236 -17.74 -13.28 11.71
C ASP A 236 -18.50 -12.49 12.79
N SER A 237 -18.43 -12.92 14.06
CA SER A 237 -19.05 -12.20 15.18
C SER A 237 -18.41 -10.83 15.41
N GLN A 238 -17.10 -10.71 15.27
CA GLN A 238 -16.40 -9.43 15.36
C GLN A 238 -16.79 -8.50 14.20
N TRP A 239 -16.94 -9.03 12.99
CA TRP A 239 -17.48 -8.28 11.87
C TRP A 239 -18.92 -7.79 12.10
N GLU A 240 -19.82 -8.66 12.63
CA GLU A 240 -21.18 -8.25 13.00
C GLU A 240 -21.19 -7.11 14.02
N ASN A 241 -20.24 -7.12 14.97
CA ASN A 241 -20.08 -6.02 15.92
C ASN A 241 -19.62 -4.75 15.21
N GLN A 242 -18.62 -4.86 14.31
CA GLN A 242 -18.05 -3.72 13.61
C GLN A 242 -19.05 -2.99 12.73
N LYS A 243 -20.00 -3.70 12.09
CA LYS A 243 -21.07 -3.12 11.25
C LYS A 243 -21.90 -2.06 11.96
N ARG A 244 -21.95 -2.07 13.28
CA ARG A 244 -22.80 -1.21 14.13
C ARG A 244 -22.06 -0.43 15.20
N LEU A 245 -20.71 -0.53 15.21
CA LEU A 245 -19.90 0.00 16.31
C LEU A 245 -19.91 1.53 16.33
N TYR A 246 -19.81 2.16 15.16
CA TYR A 246 -19.73 3.61 15.04
C TYR A 246 -20.79 4.19 14.13
N ARG A 247 -21.09 5.49 14.34
CA ARG A 247 -22.09 6.24 13.57
C ARG A 247 -21.55 7.64 13.31
N PRO A 248 -20.94 7.89 12.15
CA PRO A 248 -20.56 9.23 11.75
C PRO A 248 -21.81 10.10 11.55
N GLU A 249 -21.69 11.40 11.67
CA GLU A 249 -22.78 12.36 11.42
C GLU A 249 -23.10 12.43 9.93
N GLU A 250 -22.08 12.29 9.06
CA GLU A 250 -22.19 12.30 7.61
C GLU A 250 -21.28 11.24 7.00
N GLY A 251 -21.67 10.70 5.84
CA GLY A 251 -20.84 9.85 5.00
C GLY A 251 -21.27 8.39 4.99
N VAL A 252 -20.45 7.59 4.33
CA VAL A 252 -20.59 6.14 4.24
C VAL A 252 -19.72 5.49 5.29
N TYR A 253 -20.31 4.76 6.20
CA TYR A 253 -19.60 3.87 7.12
C TYR A 253 -19.61 2.46 6.54
N VAL A 254 -18.44 1.92 6.21
CA VAL A 254 -18.29 0.58 5.65
C VAL A 254 -17.46 -0.29 6.59
N ALA A 255 -17.97 -1.49 6.87
CA ALA A 255 -17.26 -2.54 7.60
C ALA A 255 -16.97 -3.71 6.63
N PRO A 256 -15.73 -3.85 6.13
CA PRO A 256 -15.33 -5.03 5.37
C PRO A 256 -15.12 -6.22 6.31
N ARG A 257 -15.33 -7.44 5.78
CA ARG A 257 -14.92 -8.71 6.39
C ARG A 257 -13.56 -9.09 5.81
N ALA A 258 -12.54 -9.21 6.64
CA ALA A 258 -11.23 -9.61 6.16
C ALA A 258 -11.30 -10.90 5.32
N PRO A 259 -10.55 -11.02 4.23
CA PRO A 259 -10.59 -12.19 3.35
C PRO A 259 -10.16 -13.50 4.01
N THR A 260 -9.35 -13.41 5.07
CA THR A 260 -8.81 -14.55 5.81
C THR A 260 -9.26 -14.56 7.27
N ASP A 261 -8.98 -15.66 7.98
CA ASP A 261 -9.16 -15.79 9.42
C ASP A 261 -7.81 -15.88 10.16
N THR A 262 -6.74 -15.51 9.48
CA THR A 262 -5.39 -15.51 10.00
C THR A 262 -5.19 -14.39 11.03
N TRP A 263 -4.14 -14.47 11.81
CA TRP A 263 -3.77 -13.43 12.78
C TRP A 263 -3.55 -12.07 12.10
N ASP A 264 -2.83 -12.09 10.98
CA ASP A 264 -2.41 -10.94 10.19
C ASP A 264 -3.47 -10.50 9.16
N LEU A 265 -4.72 -10.81 9.42
CA LEU A 265 -5.86 -10.69 8.49
C LEU A 265 -6.01 -9.30 7.83
N TRP A 266 -5.41 -8.25 8.42
CA TRP A 266 -5.38 -6.90 7.86
C TRP A 266 -3.98 -6.42 7.44
N HIS A 267 -2.93 -7.24 7.61
CA HIS A 267 -1.55 -6.84 7.32
C HIS A 267 -1.11 -7.22 5.90
N GLN A 268 -1.70 -8.27 5.33
CA GLN A 268 -1.27 -8.91 4.09
C GLN A 268 -1.45 -7.97 2.88
N SER A 269 -0.60 -8.13 1.86
CA SER A 269 -0.56 -7.28 0.66
C SER A 269 -1.88 -7.22 -0.14
N HIS A 270 -2.68 -8.29 -0.10
CA HIS A 270 -3.98 -8.29 -0.77
C HIS A 270 -4.97 -7.27 -0.18
N ILE A 271 -4.79 -6.84 1.06
CA ILE A 271 -5.65 -5.83 1.71
C ILE A 271 -5.57 -4.50 0.96
N ASP A 272 -4.40 -4.11 0.51
CA ASP A 272 -4.17 -2.85 -0.19
C ASP A 272 -4.96 -2.83 -1.52
N ALA A 273 -4.89 -3.93 -2.28
CA ALA A 273 -5.67 -4.09 -3.51
C ALA A 273 -7.19 -4.09 -3.26
N PHE A 274 -7.66 -4.74 -2.18
CA PHE A 274 -9.07 -4.72 -1.79
C PHE A 274 -9.52 -3.31 -1.37
N PHE A 275 -8.69 -2.57 -0.63
CA PHE A 275 -9.06 -1.23 -0.20
C PHE A 275 -9.04 -0.22 -1.36
N ASP A 276 -8.08 -0.32 -2.28
CA ASP A 276 -8.11 0.47 -3.51
C ASP A 276 -9.41 0.21 -4.30
N ARG A 277 -9.79 -1.05 -4.45
CA ARG A 277 -11.03 -1.42 -5.16
C ARG A 277 -12.28 -0.97 -4.41
N LEU A 278 -12.31 -1.14 -3.09
CA LEU A 278 -13.41 -0.68 -2.24
C LEU A 278 -13.61 0.84 -2.34
N ILE A 279 -12.54 1.62 -2.24
CA ILE A 279 -12.57 3.09 -2.38
C ILE A 279 -13.12 3.47 -3.75
N GLN A 280 -12.61 2.86 -4.82
CA GLN A 280 -13.07 3.12 -6.19
C GLN A 280 -14.57 2.85 -6.34
N ASP A 281 -15.07 1.74 -5.79
CA ASP A 281 -16.49 1.39 -5.88
C ASP A 281 -17.37 2.39 -5.14
N PHE A 282 -16.97 2.84 -3.95
CA PHE A 282 -17.72 3.87 -3.23
C PHE A 282 -17.67 5.25 -3.91
N VAL A 283 -16.56 5.60 -4.56
CA VAL A 283 -16.47 6.79 -5.43
C VAL A 283 -17.44 6.68 -6.62
N LEU A 284 -17.55 5.49 -7.21
CA LEU A 284 -18.41 5.26 -8.37
C LEU A 284 -19.89 5.23 -7.99
N PHE A 285 -20.29 4.52 -6.94
CA PHE A 285 -21.69 4.16 -6.68
C PHE A 285 -22.36 5.00 -5.59
N GLU A 286 -21.57 5.55 -4.63
CA GLU A 286 -22.11 6.32 -3.49
C GLU A 286 -21.66 7.80 -3.51
N ASN A 287 -21.04 8.27 -4.60
CA ASN A 287 -20.51 9.63 -4.75
C ASN A 287 -19.55 10.02 -3.61
N VAL A 288 -18.69 9.09 -3.20
CA VAL A 288 -17.64 9.37 -2.22
C VAL A 288 -16.61 10.33 -2.80
N ASN A 289 -16.22 11.32 -2.02
CA ASN A 289 -15.10 12.18 -2.32
C ASN A 289 -13.78 11.45 -2.00
N PRO A 290 -12.92 11.13 -2.98
CA PRO A 290 -11.68 10.41 -2.71
C PRO A 290 -10.69 11.16 -1.80
N ASP A 291 -10.91 12.46 -1.55
CA ASP A 291 -10.12 13.22 -0.58
C ASP A 291 -10.69 13.18 0.85
N ARG A 292 -11.78 12.44 1.07
CA ARG A 292 -12.45 12.29 2.37
C ARG A 292 -12.65 10.82 2.74
N VAL A 293 -11.60 10.02 2.55
CA VAL A 293 -11.56 8.61 2.92
C VAL A 293 -10.78 8.46 4.22
N TYR A 294 -11.38 7.80 5.20
CA TYR A 294 -10.84 7.62 6.54
C TYR A 294 -10.69 6.14 6.85
N LEU A 295 -9.54 5.76 7.41
CA LEU A 295 -9.26 4.40 7.83
C LEU A 295 -9.36 4.30 9.36
N MET A 296 -10.08 3.29 9.85
CA MET A 296 -10.19 3.04 11.29
C MET A 296 -10.30 1.55 11.58
N GLY A 297 -9.96 1.15 12.79
CA GLY A 297 -10.06 -0.25 13.17
C GLY A 297 -9.85 -0.48 14.65
N TYR A 298 -10.45 -1.55 15.17
CA TYR A 298 -10.44 -1.91 16.58
C TYR A 298 -9.77 -3.27 16.79
N SER A 299 -8.93 -3.42 17.83
CA SER A 299 -8.23 -4.67 18.15
C SER A 299 -7.36 -5.12 16.96
N ALA A 300 -7.53 -6.30 16.40
CA ALA A 300 -6.83 -6.72 15.18
C ALA A 300 -7.09 -5.76 13.99
N GLY A 301 -8.25 -5.09 13.94
CA GLY A 301 -8.47 -3.99 13.00
C GLY A 301 -7.61 -2.76 13.30
N GLY A 302 -7.30 -2.51 14.58
CA GLY A 302 -6.35 -1.49 15.01
C GLY A 302 -4.90 -1.85 14.65
N ASP A 303 -4.52 -3.13 14.73
CA ASP A 303 -3.25 -3.64 14.21
C ASP A 303 -3.16 -3.34 12.71
N GLY A 304 -4.24 -3.62 11.97
CA GLY A 304 -4.35 -3.29 10.56
C GLY A 304 -4.21 -1.80 10.24
N VAL A 305 -4.74 -0.90 11.10
CA VAL A 305 -4.53 0.55 10.90
C VAL A 305 -3.06 0.92 11.02
N TYR A 306 -2.36 0.38 12.00
CA TYR A 306 -0.92 0.61 12.13
C TYR A 306 -0.14 0.17 10.89
N GLN A 307 -0.56 -0.93 10.26
CA GLN A 307 0.10 -1.49 9.08
C GLN A 307 -0.26 -0.74 7.79
N VAL A 308 -1.55 -0.53 7.54
CA VAL A 308 -2.05 0.02 6.29
C VAL A 308 -1.89 1.53 6.21
N ALA A 309 -2.10 2.26 7.32
CA ALA A 309 -2.09 3.73 7.29
C ALA A 309 -0.75 4.32 6.83
N PRO A 310 0.45 3.91 7.31
CA PRO A 310 1.70 4.48 6.85
C PRO A 310 2.08 4.09 5.42
N ARG A 311 1.72 2.89 4.95
CA ARG A 311 2.07 2.43 3.59
C ARG A 311 1.12 2.92 2.50
N MET A 312 -0.15 3.18 2.84
CA MET A 312 -1.18 3.72 1.95
C MET A 312 -1.59 5.16 2.33
N ALA A 313 -0.71 5.94 2.96
CA ALA A 313 -1.03 7.27 3.47
C ALA A 313 -1.55 8.24 2.39
N ASP A 314 -1.18 8.01 1.14
CA ASP A 314 -1.65 8.78 -0.02
C ASP A 314 -3.10 8.45 -0.45
N ARG A 315 -3.75 7.47 0.18
CA ARG A 315 -5.14 7.09 -0.08
C ARG A 315 -6.13 7.67 0.92
N PHE A 316 -5.67 8.09 2.11
CA PHE A 316 -6.53 8.48 3.21
C PHE A 316 -6.40 9.96 3.58
N ALA A 317 -7.47 10.51 4.11
CA ALA A 317 -7.52 11.87 4.68
C ALA A 317 -7.07 11.88 6.15
N ALA A 318 -7.37 10.81 6.88
CA ALA A 318 -6.89 10.56 8.23
C ALA A 318 -7.06 9.07 8.58
N ALA A 319 -6.37 8.62 9.63
CA ALA A 319 -6.53 7.27 10.16
C ALA A 319 -6.66 7.25 11.68
N SER A 320 -7.38 6.24 12.20
CA SER A 320 -7.59 6.05 13.65
C SER A 320 -7.33 4.62 14.07
N MET A 321 -6.29 4.41 14.84
CA MET A 321 -5.99 3.15 15.51
C MET A 321 -6.69 3.08 16.87
N MET A 322 -7.40 1.97 17.13
CA MET A 322 -8.13 1.73 18.39
C MET A 322 -7.77 0.36 18.95
N ALA A 323 -7.15 0.34 20.14
CA ALA A 323 -6.78 -0.86 20.91
C ALA A 323 -5.94 -1.89 20.12
N GLY A 324 -5.10 -1.45 19.16
CA GLY A 324 -4.25 -2.28 18.33
C GLY A 324 -2.80 -2.36 18.77
N HIS A 325 -2.02 -3.17 18.03
CA HIS A 325 -0.58 -3.37 18.21
C HIS A 325 0.15 -3.08 16.88
N PRO A 326 1.23 -2.28 16.85
CA PRO A 326 1.92 -1.90 15.61
C PRO A 326 2.79 -3.00 15.00
N ASN A 327 3.12 -4.03 15.77
CA ASN A 327 4.17 -4.99 15.42
C ASN A 327 5.49 -4.25 15.10
N GLU A 328 6.09 -4.47 13.95
CA GLU A 328 7.35 -3.86 13.51
C GLU A 328 7.18 -2.56 12.70
N THR A 329 5.95 -2.10 12.51
CA THR A 329 5.66 -0.95 11.63
C THR A 329 6.29 0.35 12.12
N SER A 330 6.74 1.15 11.15
CA SER A 330 7.32 2.47 11.38
C SER A 330 6.30 3.60 11.21
N PRO A 331 6.26 4.61 12.09
CA PRO A 331 5.41 5.78 11.92
C PRO A 331 5.88 6.76 10.83
N LEU A 332 7.03 6.53 10.20
CA LEU A 332 7.63 7.49 9.25
C LEU A 332 6.73 7.80 8.05
N GLY A 333 6.01 6.82 7.53
CA GLY A 333 5.06 7.01 6.43
C GLY A 333 3.85 7.89 6.77
N LEU A 334 3.59 8.15 8.05
CA LEU A 334 2.47 8.98 8.51
C LEU A 334 2.70 10.49 8.37
N ARG A 335 3.83 10.93 7.80
CA ARG A 335 4.16 12.37 7.73
C ARG A 335 3.01 13.24 7.20
N ASN A 336 2.34 12.80 6.16
CA ASN A 336 1.29 13.56 5.48
C ASN A 336 -0.13 13.04 5.78
N LEU A 337 -0.26 12.06 6.66
CA LEU A 337 -1.53 11.47 7.07
C LEU A 337 -1.81 11.81 8.54
N PRO A 338 -2.81 12.65 8.83
CA PRO A 338 -3.29 12.86 10.19
C PRO A 338 -3.65 11.51 10.85
N PHE A 339 -3.10 11.26 12.03
CA PHE A 339 -3.21 9.96 12.70
C PHE A 339 -3.69 10.13 14.15
N THR A 340 -4.72 9.39 14.54
CA THR A 340 -5.17 9.35 15.93
C THR A 340 -5.05 7.95 16.52
N LEU A 341 -4.67 7.90 17.79
CA LEU A 341 -4.44 6.68 18.54
C LEU A 341 -5.28 6.67 19.82
N HIS A 342 -6.10 5.64 19.99
CA HIS A 342 -6.91 5.44 21.17
C HIS A 342 -6.59 4.10 21.82
N MET A 343 -6.25 4.11 23.15
CA MET A 343 -5.85 2.93 23.88
C MET A 343 -6.37 2.97 25.32
N GLY A 344 -6.85 1.86 25.82
CA GLY A 344 -7.19 1.73 27.25
C GLY A 344 -5.92 1.68 28.12
N ALA A 345 -5.86 2.48 29.18
CA ALA A 345 -4.70 2.53 30.09
C ALA A 345 -4.38 1.15 30.71
N ASN A 346 -5.39 0.30 30.87
CA ASN A 346 -5.30 -1.04 31.45
C ASN A 346 -5.27 -2.16 30.39
N ASP A 347 -5.14 -1.84 29.08
CA ASP A 347 -4.98 -2.86 28.02
C ASP A 347 -3.56 -3.43 28.01
N GLY A 348 -3.28 -4.30 28.98
CA GLY A 348 -1.95 -4.90 29.18
C GLY A 348 -1.63 -6.09 28.29
N ALA A 349 -2.63 -6.65 27.58
CA ALA A 349 -2.39 -7.76 26.68
C ALA A 349 -1.44 -7.33 25.55
N TYR A 350 -0.42 -8.15 25.28
CA TYR A 350 0.64 -7.84 24.29
C TYR A 350 1.36 -6.50 24.56
N ASN A 351 1.33 -5.99 25.80
CA ASN A 351 1.86 -4.67 26.17
C ASN A 351 1.28 -3.48 25.38
N ARG A 352 0.07 -3.59 24.83
CA ARG A 352 -0.55 -2.56 23.96
C ARG A 352 -0.54 -1.17 24.59
N ASN A 353 -0.89 -1.04 25.88
CA ASN A 353 -0.89 0.23 26.58
C ASN A 353 0.50 0.88 26.68
N LYS A 354 1.55 0.10 26.92
CA LYS A 354 2.94 0.58 26.97
C LYS A 354 3.42 1.00 25.59
N ILE A 355 3.17 0.18 24.57
CA ILE A 355 3.53 0.45 23.17
C ILE A 355 2.79 1.68 22.66
N ALA A 356 1.51 1.87 23.01
CA ALA A 356 0.78 3.08 22.68
C ALA A 356 1.40 4.35 23.30
N ALA A 357 1.91 4.25 24.52
CA ALA A 357 2.65 5.35 25.15
C ALA A 357 3.98 5.64 24.45
N GLU A 358 4.71 4.60 24.01
CA GLU A 358 5.92 4.76 23.17
C GLU A 358 5.61 5.42 21.84
N TRP A 359 4.54 5.00 21.17
CA TRP A 359 4.10 5.62 19.90
C TRP A 359 3.70 7.09 20.08
N LYS A 360 3.05 7.42 21.19
CA LYS A 360 2.78 8.82 21.55
C LYS A 360 4.06 9.65 21.60
N THR A 361 5.11 9.13 22.24
CA THR A 361 6.42 9.79 22.32
C THR A 361 7.07 9.91 20.94
N LYS A 362 7.13 8.82 20.17
CA LYS A 362 7.68 8.81 18.81
C LYS A 362 6.98 9.81 17.87
N LEU A 363 5.66 9.86 17.89
CA LEU A 363 4.89 10.81 17.07
C LEU A 363 5.15 12.26 17.49
N ALA A 364 5.27 12.54 18.78
CA ALA A 364 5.61 13.86 19.29
C ALA A 364 7.01 14.30 18.87
N GLU A 365 8.02 13.43 18.97
CA GLU A 365 9.39 13.67 18.51
C GLU A 365 9.46 13.93 17.00
N LEU A 366 8.74 13.13 16.20
CA LEU A 366 8.66 13.33 14.75
C LEU A 366 8.00 14.67 14.40
N ARG A 367 6.96 15.06 15.14
CA ARG A 367 6.29 16.34 14.96
C ARG A 367 7.16 17.52 15.37
N GLU A 368 7.95 17.37 16.42
CA GLU A 368 8.92 18.39 16.86
C GLU A 368 10.03 18.58 15.81
N ALA A 369 10.54 17.49 15.25
CA ALA A 369 11.57 17.51 14.21
C ALA A 369 11.06 18.02 12.85
N ASP A 370 9.78 17.79 12.52
CA ASP A 370 9.13 18.22 11.28
C ASP A 370 7.73 18.80 11.58
N PRO A 371 7.65 20.08 11.99
CA PRO A 371 6.39 20.70 12.44
C PRO A 371 5.27 20.77 11.39
N ASP A 372 5.60 20.66 10.12
CA ASP A 372 4.63 20.64 9.01
C ASP A 372 4.06 19.24 8.73
N GLY A 373 4.62 18.20 9.36
CA GLY A 373 4.21 16.79 9.21
C GLY A 373 3.67 16.19 10.51
N TYR A 374 3.31 14.90 10.47
CA TYR A 374 2.97 14.08 11.63
C TYR A 374 1.87 14.66 12.53
N ASN A 375 0.82 15.25 11.92
CA ASN A 375 -0.34 15.69 12.68
C ASN A 375 -0.98 14.50 13.38
N HIS A 376 -1.04 14.52 14.72
CA HIS A 376 -1.54 13.40 15.49
C HIS A 376 -2.34 13.82 16.72
N TYR A 377 -3.20 12.91 17.16
CA TYR A 377 -3.93 13.00 18.42
C TYR A 377 -3.87 11.65 19.13
N VAL A 378 -3.31 11.60 20.33
CA VAL A 378 -3.18 10.35 21.11
C VAL A 378 -3.92 10.48 22.42
N LYS A 379 -4.86 9.56 22.66
CA LYS A 379 -5.61 9.49 23.92
C LYS A 379 -5.50 8.12 24.54
N ILE A 380 -4.93 8.11 25.75
CA ILE A 380 -4.96 6.95 26.64
C ILE A 380 -6.16 7.13 27.56
N HIS A 381 -7.10 6.18 27.51
CA HIS A 381 -8.34 6.21 28.27
C HIS A 381 -8.16 5.63 29.65
N GLU A 382 -8.12 6.48 30.66
CA GLU A 382 -7.91 6.09 32.04
C GLU A 382 -9.02 5.15 32.55
N GLY A 383 -8.62 4.10 33.28
CA GLY A 383 -9.52 3.11 33.84
C GLY A 383 -10.14 2.14 32.81
N LYS A 384 -9.82 2.26 31.50
CA LYS A 384 -10.31 1.36 30.46
C LYS A 384 -9.29 0.26 30.18
N GLY A 385 -9.80 -0.95 29.95
CA GLY A 385 -9.05 -2.09 29.41
C GLY A 385 -9.13 -2.12 27.88
N HIS A 386 -9.13 -3.33 27.33
CA HIS A 386 -9.23 -3.54 25.87
C HIS A 386 -10.51 -2.93 25.28
N TRP A 387 -11.63 -2.95 26.00
CA TRP A 387 -12.86 -2.25 25.62
C TRP A 387 -12.91 -0.86 26.25
N MET A 388 -12.98 0.18 25.40
CA MET A 388 -12.97 1.59 25.81
C MET A 388 -14.38 2.20 25.95
N ASP A 389 -15.43 1.39 25.98
CA ASP A 389 -16.85 1.82 26.10
C ASP A 389 -17.26 2.85 25.03
N ARG A 390 -16.67 2.76 23.85
CA ARG A 390 -16.85 3.68 22.71
C ARG A 390 -16.39 5.13 23.00
N GLN A 391 -15.57 5.37 24.01
CA GLN A 391 -14.96 6.69 24.23
C GLN A 391 -14.00 7.06 23.09
N ASP A 392 -13.47 6.08 22.38
CA ASP A 392 -12.68 6.18 21.16
C ASP A 392 -13.47 6.71 19.94
N ALA A 393 -14.82 6.76 20.01
CA ALA A 393 -15.67 7.28 18.93
C ALA A 393 -15.42 8.78 18.61
N GLU A 394 -14.81 9.54 19.53
CA GLU A 394 -14.37 10.93 19.28
C GLU A 394 -13.38 11.03 18.12
N ALA A 395 -12.66 9.95 17.81
CA ALA A 395 -11.77 9.85 16.66
C ALA A 395 -12.46 10.18 15.34
N ILE A 396 -13.74 9.82 15.18
CA ILE A 396 -14.50 10.05 13.94
C ILE A 396 -14.60 11.56 13.68
N GLN A 397 -14.97 12.32 14.70
CA GLN A 397 -15.11 13.78 14.61
C GLN A 397 -13.74 14.43 14.37
N TRP A 398 -12.68 13.94 14.98
CA TRP A 398 -11.32 14.42 14.75
C TRP A 398 -10.85 14.11 13.31
N MET A 399 -11.06 12.89 12.80
CA MET A 399 -10.70 12.53 11.44
C MET A 399 -11.46 13.37 10.41
N HIS A 400 -12.75 13.60 10.63
CA HIS A 400 -13.63 14.35 9.72
C HIS A 400 -13.15 15.78 9.41
N GLN A 401 -12.33 16.37 10.27
CA GLN A 401 -11.76 17.72 10.09
C GLN A 401 -10.64 17.74 9.03
N ASN A 402 -10.16 16.58 8.59
CA ASN A 402 -9.03 16.45 7.69
C ASN A 402 -9.49 16.10 6.27
N THR A 403 -8.75 16.58 5.29
CA THR A 403 -8.85 16.19 3.89
C THR A 403 -7.48 15.77 3.37
N ARG A 404 -7.47 14.83 2.43
CA ARG A 404 -6.24 14.33 1.84
C ARG A 404 -5.52 15.42 1.04
N ASN A 405 -4.23 15.64 1.34
CA ASN A 405 -3.35 16.43 0.50
C ASN A 405 -2.72 15.51 -0.56
N ARG A 406 -3.15 15.66 -1.81
CA ARG A 406 -2.69 14.82 -2.94
C ARG A 406 -1.26 15.14 -3.40
N PHE A 407 -0.82 16.39 -3.21
CA PHE A 407 0.47 16.90 -3.69
C PHE A 407 1.26 17.55 -2.54
N PRO A 408 1.60 16.78 -1.48
CA PRO A 408 2.37 17.32 -0.36
C PRO A 408 3.75 17.76 -0.86
N LYS A 409 4.25 18.87 -0.34
CA LYS A 409 5.56 19.41 -0.74
C LYS A 409 6.74 18.61 -0.20
N LYS A 410 6.55 17.79 0.83
CA LYS A 410 7.57 16.86 1.34
C LYS A 410 6.95 15.49 1.55
N ILE A 411 7.68 14.46 1.16
CA ILE A 411 7.32 13.05 1.31
C ILE A 411 8.39 12.35 2.13
N VAL A 412 7.95 11.50 3.06
CA VAL A 412 8.76 10.49 3.74
C VAL A 412 8.15 9.14 3.40
N TRP A 413 8.76 8.42 2.49
CA TRP A 413 8.29 7.13 1.99
C TRP A 413 9.13 6.01 2.59
N LYS A 414 8.65 5.40 3.64
CA LYS A 414 9.24 4.22 4.26
C LYS A 414 8.52 2.98 3.80
N GLN A 415 9.22 2.10 3.12
CA GLN A 415 8.69 0.77 2.78
C GLN A 415 8.60 -0.10 4.03
N ASP A 416 7.59 -0.93 4.05
CA ASP A 416 7.42 -1.97 5.06
C ASP A 416 7.55 -3.37 4.40
N ASP A 417 7.04 -4.42 5.02
CA ASP A 417 7.04 -5.77 4.48
C ASP A 417 6.09 -5.94 3.28
N VAL A 418 5.04 -5.16 3.20
CA VAL A 418 4.21 -5.02 2.00
C VAL A 418 4.75 -3.92 1.11
N VAL A 419 5.07 -4.30 -0.13
CA VAL A 419 5.68 -3.39 -1.10
C VAL A 419 4.62 -2.53 -1.78
N GLU A 420 4.74 -1.22 -1.62
CA GLU A 420 3.94 -0.22 -2.35
C GLU A 420 4.80 0.51 -3.38
N PRO A 421 4.59 0.28 -4.69
CA PRO A 421 5.45 0.84 -5.74
C PRO A 421 5.22 2.32 -6.02
N ARG A 422 4.18 2.91 -5.41
CA ARG A 422 3.84 4.33 -5.55
C ARG A 422 3.42 4.93 -4.21
N PHE A 423 3.91 6.13 -3.93
CA PHE A 423 3.56 6.90 -2.74
C PHE A 423 3.52 8.39 -3.07
N TYR A 424 2.32 8.98 -3.08
CA TYR A 424 2.05 10.33 -3.57
C TYR A 424 2.57 10.54 -5.01
N TRP A 425 3.56 11.43 -5.20
CA TRP A 425 4.15 11.75 -6.49
C TRP A 425 5.50 11.04 -6.75
N LEU A 426 5.82 10.03 -5.96
CA LEU A 426 6.96 9.14 -6.19
C LEU A 426 6.46 7.75 -6.58
N SER A 427 7.16 7.12 -7.53
CA SER A 427 6.97 5.70 -7.85
C SER A 427 8.29 5.06 -8.26
N THR A 428 8.34 3.74 -8.16
CA THR A 428 9.47 2.95 -8.67
C THR A 428 9.02 1.54 -9.01
N ASP A 429 9.84 0.81 -9.75
CA ASP A 429 9.58 -0.61 -9.98
C ASP A 429 9.72 -1.37 -8.65
N PRO A 430 8.80 -2.30 -8.32
CA PRO A 430 8.88 -3.13 -7.12
C PRO A 430 10.24 -3.82 -6.91
N LEU A 431 10.97 -4.08 -7.98
CA LEU A 431 12.32 -4.67 -7.92
C LEU A 431 13.34 -3.81 -7.15
N PHE A 432 13.12 -2.50 -7.05
CA PHE A 432 14.00 -1.57 -6.33
C PHE A 432 13.56 -1.31 -4.89
N LEU A 433 12.43 -1.86 -4.46
CA LEU A 433 11.88 -1.67 -3.11
C LEU A 433 12.32 -2.76 -2.13
N ARG A 434 13.52 -3.30 -2.33
CA ARG A 434 14.11 -4.32 -1.46
C ARG A 434 14.59 -3.69 -0.15
N ASP A 435 14.63 -4.48 0.89
CA ASP A 435 15.20 -4.09 2.20
C ASP A 435 14.50 -2.92 2.90
N ARG A 436 13.20 -2.71 2.62
CA ARG A 436 12.39 -1.65 3.23
C ARG A 436 13.02 -0.27 3.11
N PRO A 437 13.35 0.20 1.88
CA PRO A 437 14.06 1.46 1.69
C PRO A 437 13.28 2.65 2.22
N LEU A 438 14.04 3.69 2.56
CA LEU A 438 13.52 5.01 2.91
C LEU A 438 13.86 5.99 1.78
N VAL A 439 12.86 6.75 1.33
CA VAL A 439 13.02 7.90 0.44
C VAL A 439 12.45 9.14 1.11
N VAL A 440 13.24 10.20 1.17
CA VAL A 440 12.81 11.52 1.63
C VAL A 440 13.03 12.51 0.50
N ALA A 441 11.93 13.11 0.04
CA ALA A 441 11.96 14.07 -1.07
C ALA A 441 11.07 15.27 -0.79
N LYS A 442 11.48 16.44 -1.33
CA LYS A 442 10.68 17.67 -1.25
C LYS A 442 10.65 18.43 -2.56
N ALA A 443 9.52 19.10 -2.82
CA ALA A 443 9.34 20.03 -3.93
C ALA A 443 9.43 21.47 -3.40
N VAL A 444 10.37 22.25 -3.95
CA VAL A 444 10.61 23.65 -3.56
C VAL A 444 10.75 24.49 -4.82
N GLY A 445 9.83 25.45 -5.03
CA GLY A 445 9.75 26.17 -6.30
C GLY A 445 9.55 25.17 -7.44
N ASN A 446 10.44 25.17 -8.43
CA ASN A 446 10.43 24.20 -9.54
C ASN A 446 11.53 23.14 -9.44
N GLU A 447 11.96 22.84 -8.22
CA GLU A 447 12.96 21.83 -7.93
C GLU A 447 12.38 20.69 -7.09
N VAL A 448 12.84 19.47 -7.36
CA VAL A 448 12.67 18.30 -6.50
C VAL A 448 14.02 18.00 -5.86
N VAL A 449 14.08 18.04 -4.54
CA VAL A 449 15.28 17.70 -3.76
C VAL A 449 15.06 16.35 -3.10
N ILE A 450 15.87 15.37 -3.46
CA ILE A 450 15.97 14.08 -2.79
C ILE A 450 16.93 14.26 -1.61
N GLU A 451 16.36 14.28 -0.40
CA GLU A 451 17.14 14.44 0.85
C GLU A 451 17.81 13.11 1.25
N GLN A 452 17.10 12.00 1.00
CA GLN A 452 17.58 10.63 1.24
C GLN A 452 16.92 9.68 0.24
N ALA A 453 17.65 8.69 -0.26
CA ALA A 453 17.10 7.57 -1.02
C ALA A 453 17.98 6.32 -0.85
N GLU A 454 17.34 5.23 -0.46
CA GLU A 454 17.96 3.91 -0.29
C GLU A 454 17.60 2.97 -1.45
N LEU A 455 17.41 3.54 -2.64
CA LEU A 455 17.12 2.85 -3.90
C LEU A 455 17.85 3.52 -5.06
N THR A 456 17.97 2.82 -6.20
CA THR A 456 18.78 3.26 -7.34
C THR A 456 17.97 3.87 -8.49
N GLN A 457 16.65 3.68 -8.50
CA GLN A 457 15.75 4.26 -9.51
C GLN A 457 14.51 4.83 -8.87
N LEU A 458 14.07 5.97 -9.38
CA LEU A 458 12.87 6.65 -8.91
C LEU A 458 12.18 7.36 -10.08
N ASN A 459 10.86 7.31 -10.11
CA ASN A 459 10.05 8.13 -10.99
C ASN A 459 9.44 9.27 -10.18
N ILE A 460 9.52 10.47 -10.73
CA ILE A 460 8.86 11.66 -10.18
C ILE A 460 7.64 11.94 -11.05
N LEU A 461 6.46 11.71 -10.49
CA LEU A 461 5.19 11.97 -11.14
C LEU A 461 4.82 13.44 -10.97
N LEU A 462 4.48 14.11 -12.08
CA LEU A 462 4.33 15.56 -12.12
C LEU A 462 2.91 15.98 -12.51
N LYS A 463 2.48 17.07 -11.88
CA LYS A 463 1.25 17.81 -12.20
C LYS A 463 1.48 19.29 -11.88
N ASP A 464 0.78 20.20 -12.55
CA ASP A 464 0.92 21.66 -12.31
C ASP A 464 0.52 22.08 -10.88
N ASP A 465 -0.22 21.24 -10.15
CA ASP A 465 -0.50 21.45 -8.71
C ASP A 465 0.76 21.26 -7.82
N LEU A 466 1.72 20.49 -8.30
CA LEU A 466 2.98 20.24 -7.60
C LEU A 466 4.08 21.22 -8.01
N LEU A 467 4.35 21.34 -9.31
CA LEU A 467 5.41 22.15 -9.92
C LEU A 467 4.91 22.77 -11.22
N ASP A 468 5.49 23.89 -11.67
CA ASP A 468 5.17 24.50 -12.98
C ASP A 468 5.77 23.68 -14.13
N MET A 469 4.94 22.91 -14.81
CA MET A 469 5.36 22.08 -15.94
C MET A 469 5.60 22.88 -17.23
N ASN A 470 5.43 24.22 -17.25
CA ASN A 470 5.83 25.05 -18.38
C ASN A 470 7.32 25.39 -18.34
N ALA A 471 7.94 25.31 -17.17
CA ALA A 471 9.36 25.55 -16.95
C ALA A 471 10.13 24.23 -16.78
N PRO A 472 11.45 24.21 -16.97
CA PRO A 472 12.26 23.06 -16.66
C PRO A 472 12.18 22.69 -15.18
N VAL A 473 12.03 21.40 -14.88
CA VAL A 473 12.11 20.83 -13.53
C VAL A 473 13.55 20.44 -13.26
N THR A 474 14.08 20.89 -12.11
CA THR A 474 15.41 20.49 -11.63
C THR A 474 15.27 19.42 -10.57
N VAL A 475 16.04 18.34 -10.67
CA VAL A 475 16.15 17.33 -9.61
C VAL A 475 17.56 17.36 -9.02
N ARG A 476 17.61 17.38 -7.69
CA ARG A 476 18.88 17.41 -6.92
C ARG A 476 18.90 16.26 -5.90
N ILE A 477 20.10 15.75 -5.64
CA ILE A 477 20.39 14.87 -4.50
C ILE A 477 21.34 15.63 -3.59
N GLY A 478 20.88 16.07 -2.44
CA GLY A 478 21.58 17.08 -1.65
C GLY A 478 21.85 18.34 -2.49
N ASP A 479 23.12 18.74 -2.59
CA ASP A 479 23.53 19.91 -3.39
C ASP A 479 23.83 19.59 -4.86
N ARG A 480 23.85 18.32 -5.25
CA ARG A 480 24.18 17.91 -6.62
C ARG A 480 22.96 17.94 -7.53
N GLU A 481 23.01 18.70 -8.61
CA GLU A 481 22.04 18.62 -9.69
C GLU A 481 22.22 17.31 -10.48
N ILE A 482 21.12 16.55 -10.62
CA ILE A 482 21.10 15.28 -11.36
C ILE A 482 20.55 15.49 -12.77
N VAL A 483 19.45 16.22 -12.87
CA VAL A 483 18.80 16.51 -14.14
C VAL A 483 18.08 17.86 -14.06
N LYS A 484 18.09 18.58 -15.20
CA LYS A 484 17.25 19.76 -15.41
C LYS A 484 16.64 19.66 -16.80
N THR A 485 15.33 19.44 -16.84
CA THR A 485 14.64 19.17 -18.11
C THR A 485 13.18 19.62 -18.08
N LYS A 486 12.63 19.90 -19.25
CA LYS A 486 11.19 20.14 -19.40
C LYS A 486 10.48 18.78 -19.54
N VAL A 487 9.49 18.54 -18.68
CA VAL A 487 8.72 17.30 -18.69
C VAL A 487 7.39 17.55 -19.40
N PRO A 488 7.03 16.79 -20.46
CA PRO A 488 5.78 16.97 -21.15
C PRO A 488 4.60 16.48 -20.31
N ARG A 489 3.45 17.14 -20.50
CA ARG A 489 2.15 16.59 -20.10
C ARG A 489 1.69 15.67 -21.21
N THR A 490 1.34 14.42 -20.90
CA THR A 490 0.94 13.43 -21.90
C THR A 490 -0.28 12.63 -21.47
N ILE A 491 -1.08 12.21 -22.42
CA ILE A 491 -2.25 11.35 -22.21
C ILE A 491 -1.82 9.98 -21.69
N ALA A 492 -0.69 9.45 -22.15
CA ALA A 492 -0.16 8.15 -21.73
C ALA A 492 0.07 8.10 -20.20
N VAL A 493 0.73 9.11 -19.63
CA VAL A 493 0.95 9.19 -18.17
C VAL A 493 -0.34 9.38 -17.40
N MET A 494 -1.29 10.15 -17.96
CA MET A 494 -2.61 10.32 -17.34
C MET A 494 -3.38 9.00 -17.25
N ASP A 495 -3.44 8.26 -18.34
CA ASP A 495 -4.13 6.96 -18.40
C ASP A 495 -3.45 5.93 -17.49
N GLU A 496 -2.11 5.87 -17.51
CA GLU A 496 -1.33 4.99 -16.66
C GLU A 496 -1.65 5.23 -15.18
N THR A 497 -1.53 6.47 -14.71
CA THR A 497 -1.71 6.82 -13.30
C THR A 497 -3.17 6.75 -12.83
N LEU A 498 -4.13 6.98 -13.73
CA LEU A 498 -5.55 6.76 -13.48
C LEU A 498 -5.88 5.27 -13.39
N SER A 499 -5.36 4.46 -14.32
CA SER A 499 -5.64 3.02 -14.34
C SER A 499 -5.00 2.28 -13.17
N GLU A 500 -3.81 2.70 -12.73
CA GLU A 500 -3.10 2.11 -11.59
C GLU A 500 -3.89 2.23 -10.28
N ARG A 501 -4.43 3.40 -9.99
CA ARG A 501 -5.08 3.69 -8.69
C ARG A 501 -6.60 3.85 -8.77
N GLY A 502 -7.16 4.05 -9.96
CA GLY A 502 -8.58 4.36 -10.15
C GLY A 502 -9.04 5.63 -9.43
N ASP A 503 -8.10 6.51 -9.09
CA ASP A 503 -8.36 7.75 -8.36
C ASP A 503 -8.55 8.92 -9.34
N PRO A 504 -9.78 9.42 -9.52
CA PRO A 504 -10.05 10.49 -10.47
C PRO A 504 -9.40 11.83 -10.11
N LYS A 505 -8.91 11.97 -8.88
CA LYS A 505 -8.22 13.17 -8.39
C LYS A 505 -6.71 12.97 -8.22
N GLY A 506 -6.23 11.74 -8.35
CA GLY A 506 -4.81 11.37 -8.22
C GLY A 506 -4.11 11.15 -9.56
N VAL A 507 -4.61 11.74 -10.65
CA VAL A 507 -4.02 11.64 -11.99
C VAL A 507 -2.82 12.56 -12.12
N PHE A 508 -1.69 12.03 -12.60
CA PHE A 508 -0.51 12.81 -12.94
C PHE A 508 -0.40 13.01 -14.45
N TRP A 509 0.31 14.05 -14.87
CA TRP A 509 0.38 14.49 -16.26
C TRP A 509 1.73 14.23 -16.93
N GLY A 510 2.78 14.08 -16.12
CA GLY A 510 4.14 13.82 -16.58
C GLY A 510 4.87 12.87 -15.65
N ASN A 511 5.87 12.18 -16.18
CA ASN A 511 6.75 11.28 -15.46
C ASN A 511 8.21 11.62 -15.77
N LEU A 512 9.02 11.80 -14.74
CA LEU A 512 10.46 12.04 -14.85
C LEU A 512 11.20 10.89 -14.15
N PRO A 513 11.67 9.89 -14.90
CA PRO A 513 12.52 8.85 -14.36
C PRO A 513 13.92 9.41 -14.05
N ILE A 514 14.48 9.01 -12.91
CA ILE A 514 15.83 9.36 -12.48
C ILE A 514 16.59 8.14 -11.98
N GLU A 515 17.88 8.14 -12.24
CA GLU A 515 18.81 7.21 -11.61
C GLU A 515 19.43 7.90 -10.39
N ILE A 516 19.46 7.19 -9.27
CA ILE A 516 20.07 7.65 -8.03
C ILE A 516 21.45 6.98 -7.94
N PRO A 517 22.54 7.76 -7.98
CA PRO A 517 23.89 7.21 -7.87
C PRO A 517 24.06 6.44 -6.56
N GLU A 518 24.65 5.27 -6.62
CA GLU A 518 25.03 4.54 -5.41
C GLU A 518 25.93 5.44 -4.55
N THR A 519 25.48 5.75 -3.36
CA THR A 519 26.32 6.36 -2.32
C THR A 519 27.32 5.27 -1.89
N LYS A 520 28.58 5.39 -2.30
CA LYS A 520 29.64 4.56 -1.72
C LYS A 520 29.59 4.75 -0.20
N LYS A 521 29.16 3.68 0.50
CA LYS A 521 29.23 3.61 1.96
C LYS A 521 30.67 3.63 2.43
#